data_aa49a01d71e9cb5316f986da993738ae
#
_entry.id   aa49a01d71e9cb5316f986da993738ae
#
_cell.length_a   1.000
_cell.length_b   1.000
_cell.length_c   1.000
_cell.angle_alpha   90.00
_cell.angle_beta   90.00
_cell.angle_gamma   90.00
#
_symmetry.space_group_name_H-M   'P 1'
#
loop_
_entity.id
_entity.type
_entity.pdbx_description
1 polymer ?
#
loop_
_entity_poly.entity_id
_entity_poly.type
_entity_poly.pdbx_seq_one_letter_code
_entity_poly.pdbx_strand_id
1 'polypeptide(L)'
;MSDVTYKDVWNTLSKIDCSDHVEKKMNLSYLSWAWAWGILMEHYAESQVRFYENKETGVPYVQFPDGTAEVRCRVSVTDTVWREMWLPVMNHKNQAIVNPNARDVSDAKMRCLVKCLAKLGLGHNIYAGEDLPTGVAVDKELPKVVYEKPTIKEVKEEDVDDKAWASLFSEGFTVFVDKCESRESLESYWKSNAKSLKRLEKVDNETYNKLVEILKNKSKEINDE
;
A
#
# COMPACT_ATOMS: atom_id res chain seq x y z
N MET A 1 12.55 -20.28 21.01
CA MET A 1 12.59 -19.24 19.95
C MET A 1 13.20 -18.01 20.59
N SER A 2 14.23 -17.41 20.01
CA SER A 2 14.78 -16.14 20.53
C SER A 2 13.73 -15.06 20.39
N ASP A 3 13.45 -14.32 21.47
CA ASP A 3 12.49 -13.22 21.44
C ASP A 3 12.97 -12.17 20.43
N VAL A 4 12.07 -11.74 19.53
CA VAL A 4 12.33 -10.68 18.57
C VAL A 4 12.68 -9.41 19.32
N THR A 5 13.83 -8.83 19.02
CA THR A 5 14.28 -7.58 19.65
C THR A 5 13.97 -6.36 18.77
N TYR A 6 14.02 -5.18 19.39
CA TYR A 6 13.88 -3.92 18.65
C TYR A 6 14.94 -3.77 17.55
N LYS A 7 16.17 -4.24 17.82
CA LYS A 7 17.27 -4.21 16.86
C LYS A 7 17.00 -5.07 15.64
N ASP A 8 16.38 -6.24 15.85
CA ASP A 8 16.02 -7.16 14.76
C ASP A 8 14.96 -6.54 13.86
N VAL A 9 13.90 -5.93 14.47
CA VAL A 9 12.86 -5.22 13.73
C VAL A 9 13.44 -4.06 12.92
N TRP A 10 14.26 -3.23 13.54
CA TRP A 10 14.92 -2.12 12.88
C TRP A 10 15.81 -2.57 11.72
N ASN A 11 16.65 -3.56 11.94
CA ASN A 11 17.57 -4.08 10.91
C ASN A 11 16.84 -4.71 9.72
N THR A 12 15.67 -5.25 9.94
CA THR A 12 14.82 -5.80 8.89
C THR A 12 14.13 -4.67 8.11
N LEU A 13 13.37 -3.82 8.80
CA LEU A 13 12.52 -2.84 8.17
C LEU A 13 13.28 -1.65 7.56
N SER A 14 14.42 -1.25 8.14
CA SER A 14 15.21 -0.11 7.65
C SER A 14 15.93 -0.37 6.33
N LYS A 15 16.06 -1.63 5.94
CA LYS A 15 16.70 -2.02 4.67
C LYS A 15 15.73 -2.10 3.49
N ILE A 16 14.43 -1.99 3.76
CA ILE A 16 13.40 -2.11 2.71
C ILE A 16 13.36 -0.82 1.91
N ASP A 17 13.50 -0.96 0.60
CA ASP A 17 13.38 0.17 -0.33
C ASP A 17 11.92 0.55 -0.52
N CYS A 18 11.57 1.77 -0.09
CA CYS A 18 10.23 2.33 -0.18
C CYS A 18 10.05 3.26 -1.38
N SER A 19 11.08 3.49 -2.21
CA SER A 19 11.12 4.57 -3.22
C SER A 19 9.99 4.48 -4.25
N ASP A 20 9.63 3.28 -4.68
CA ASP A 20 8.59 3.06 -5.68
C ASP A 20 7.16 3.27 -5.14
N HIS A 21 7.01 3.40 -3.81
CA HIS A 21 5.73 3.55 -3.11
C HIS A 21 5.57 4.91 -2.42
N VAL A 22 6.47 5.84 -2.73
CA VAL A 22 6.45 7.22 -2.23
C VAL A 22 5.80 8.13 -3.25
N GLU A 23 4.67 8.71 -2.88
CA GLU A 23 4.04 9.78 -3.65
C GLU A 23 4.57 11.14 -3.17
N LYS A 24 4.93 12.00 -4.12
CA LYS A 24 5.29 13.39 -3.83
C LYS A 24 4.10 14.29 -4.12
N LYS A 25 3.62 15.00 -3.09
CA LYS A 25 2.61 16.05 -3.24
C LYS A 25 3.21 17.37 -2.77
N MET A 26 3.45 18.29 -3.70
CA MET A 26 4.23 19.50 -3.47
C MET A 26 5.64 19.15 -2.92
N ASN A 27 6.02 19.65 -1.76
CA ASN A 27 7.32 19.38 -1.12
C ASN A 27 7.27 18.26 -0.07
N LEU A 28 6.16 17.53 0.03
CA LEU A 28 5.96 16.46 1.03
C LEU A 28 6.01 15.09 0.36
N SER A 29 6.64 14.16 1.05
CA SER A 29 6.70 12.75 0.66
C SER A 29 5.69 11.95 1.45
N TYR A 30 4.87 11.17 0.75
CA TYR A 30 3.85 10.31 1.37
C TYR A 30 4.13 8.86 1.01
N LEU A 31 4.43 8.05 2.00
CA LEU A 31 4.48 6.60 1.82
C LEU A 31 3.06 6.04 1.90
N SER A 32 2.67 5.16 0.98
CA SER A 32 1.38 4.48 1.02
C SER A 32 1.22 3.70 2.32
N TRP A 33 0.22 4.04 3.14
CA TRP A 33 -0.02 3.36 4.41
C TRP A 33 -0.40 1.88 4.23
N ALA A 34 -1.16 1.57 3.16
CA ALA A 34 -1.59 0.21 2.88
C ALA A 34 -0.39 -0.67 2.51
N TRP A 35 0.51 -0.17 1.67
CA TRP A 35 1.74 -0.86 1.33
C TRP A 35 2.64 -1.03 2.56
N ALA A 36 2.85 0.05 3.31
CA ALA A 36 3.71 0.01 4.51
C ALA A 36 3.20 -0.97 5.57
N TRP A 37 1.88 -1.04 5.76
CA TRP A 37 1.24 -2.02 6.64
C TRP A 37 1.42 -3.44 6.10
N GLY A 38 1.23 -3.65 4.77
CA GLY A 38 1.46 -4.94 4.11
C GLY A 38 2.87 -5.47 4.33
N ILE A 39 3.88 -4.62 4.17
CA ILE A 39 5.29 -4.97 4.45
C ILE A 39 5.49 -5.36 5.92
N LEU A 40 4.91 -4.61 6.86
CA LEU A 40 5.00 -4.99 8.27
C LEU A 40 4.40 -6.38 8.51
N MET A 41 3.23 -6.66 7.94
CA MET A 41 2.55 -7.95 8.09
C MET A 41 3.28 -9.10 7.41
N GLU A 42 4.00 -8.86 6.32
CA GLU A 42 4.85 -9.85 5.66
C GLU A 42 5.99 -10.33 6.56
N HIS A 43 6.61 -9.41 7.28
CA HIS A 43 7.75 -9.73 8.17
C HIS A 43 7.33 -10.09 9.60
N TYR A 44 6.23 -9.52 10.07
CA TYR A 44 5.76 -9.61 11.45
C TYR A 44 4.23 -9.71 11.49
N ALA A 45 3.70 -10.87 11.11
CA ALA A 45 2.26 -11.10 10.90
C ALA A 45 1.38 -10.90 12.15
N GLU A 46 1.97 -11.01 13.35
CA GLU A 46 1.27 -10.80 14.64
C GLU A 46 1.22 -9.32 15.06
N SER A 47 1.72 -8.41 14.20
CA SER A 47 1.75 -6.99 14.53
C SER A 47 0.34 -6.41 14.65
N GLN A 48 0.20 -5.46 15.57
CA GLN A 48 -1.07 -4.80 15.84
C GLN A 48 -0.90 -3.28 15.79
N VAL A 49 -1.96 -2.60 15.33
CA VAL A 49 -2.08 -1.15 15.43
C VAL A 49 -3.24 -0.78 16.36
N ARG A 50 -3.00 0.20 17.23
CA ARG A 50 -4.02 0.78 18.07
C ARG A 50 -3.98 2.29 17.94
N PHE A 51 -5.12 2.89 17.56
CA PHE A 51 -5.35 4.32 17.67
C PHE A 51 -5.96 4.63 19.04
N TYR A 52 -5.49 5.69 19.66
CA TYR A 52 -6.01 6.11 20.94
C TYR A 52 -7.32 6.88 20.74
N GLU A 53 -8.25 6.61 21.67
CA GLU A 53 -9.54 7.28 21.74
C GLU A 53 -9.69 7.90 23.13
N ASN A 54 -10.32 9.05 23.17
CA ASN A 54 -10.71 9.66 24.44
C ASN A 54 -11.77 8.77 25.10
N LYS A 55 -11.48 8.27 26.31
CA LYS A 55 -12.33 7.30 27.00
C LYS A 55 -13.69 7.88 27.42
N GLU A 56 -13.78 9.19 27.62
CA GLU A 56 -14.99 9.85 28.06
C GLU A 56 -15.93 10.18 26.88
N THR A 57 -15.35 10.61 25.77
CA THR A 57 -16.14 11.08 24.61
C THR A 57 -16.19 10.08 23.46
N GLY A 58 -15.35 9.06 23.45
CA GLY A 58 -15.18 8.12 22.33
C GLY A 58 -14.54 8.76 21.08
N VAL A 59 -14.11 10.01 21.17
CA VAL A 59 -13.53 10.74 20.04
C VAL A 59 -12.10 10.25 19.80
N PRO A 60 -11.71 9.90 18.54
CA PRO A 60 -10.43 9.30 18.25
C PRO A 60 -9.28 10.30 18.10
N TYR A 61 -9.30 11.38 18.85
CA TYR A 61 -8.26 12.40 18.88
C TYR A 61 -8.24 13.13 20.23
N VAL A 62 -7.17 13.88 20.49
CA VAL A 62 -7.05 14.78 21.62
C VAL A 62 -7.23 16.20 21.10
N GLN A 63 -8.22 16.94 21.62
CA GLN A 63 -8.45 18.32 21.25
C GLN A 63 -7.74 19.26 22.23
N PHE A 64 -7.11 20.31 21.71
CA PHE A 64 -6.47 21.37 22.49
C PHE A 64 -7.43 22.55 22.71
N PRO A 65 -7.15 23.42 23.74
CA PRO A 65 -8.01 24.57 24.03
C PRO A 65 -8.19 25.57 22.89
N ASP A 66 -7.23 25.63 21.93
CA ASP A 66 -7.29 26.47 20.74
C ASP A 66 -8.14 25.87 19.60
N GLY A 67 -8.76 24.71 19.84
CA GLY A 67 -9.59 23.99 18.88
C GLY A 67 -8.79 23.12 17.90
N THR A 68 -7.46 23.11 17.96
CA THR A 68 -6.66 22.17 17.18
C THR A 68 -6.71 20.77 17.81
N ALA A 69 -6.25 19.75 17.09
CA ALA A 69 -6.29 18.39 17.58
C ALA A 69 -5.06 17.58 17.15
N GLU A 70 -4.77 16.52 17.90
CA GLU A 70 -3.78 15.51 17.53
C GLU A 70 -4.37 14.10 17.56
N VAL A 71 -3.85 13.24 16.70
CA VAL A 71 -4.08 11.81 16.73
C VAL A 71 -2.88 11.08 17.30
N ARG A 72 -3.12 9.92 17.91
CA ARG A 72 -2.06 9.08 18.49
C ARG A 72 -2.26 7.63 18.05
N CYS A 73 -1.17 6.94 17.74
CA CYS A 73 -1.20 5.51 17.48
C CYS A 73 -0.03 4.79 18.15
N ARG A 74 -0.24 3.50 18.42
CA ARG A 74 0.79 2.55 18.79
C ARG A 74 0.82 1.45 17.74
N VAL A 75 2.01 1.07 17.29
CA VAL A 75 2.27 -0.14 16.53
C VAL A 75 3.09 -1.07 17.40
N SER A 76 2.58 -2.27 17.64
CA SER A 76 3.23 -3.34 18.40
C SER A 76 3.59 -4.47 17.44
N VAL A 77 4.87 -4.85 17.41
CA VAL A 77 5.36 -6.01 16.67
C VAL A 77 5.30 -7.26 17.57
N THR A 78 5.61 -7.08 18.85
CA THR A 78 5.42 -8.03 19.93
C THR A 78 4.93 -7.29 21.17
N ASP A 79 4.66 -8.01 22.26
CA ASP A 79 4.29 -7.38 23.54
C ASP A 79 5.39 -6.45 24.09
N THR A 80 6.66 -6.73 23.75
CA THR A 80 7.82 -5.98 24.24
C THR A 80 8.39 -5.01 23.22
N VAL A 81 8.10 -5.20 21.92
CA VAL A 81 8.60 -4.36 20.82
C VAL A 81 7.47 -3.54 20.21
N TRP A 82 7.38 -2.28 20.58
CA TRP A 82 6.35 -1.37 20.10
C TRP A 82 6.87 0.08 20.02
N ARG A 83 6.21 0.89 19.23
CA ARG A 83 6.42 2.35 19.16
C ARG A 83 5.08 3.09 19.18
N GLU A 84 5.14 4.29 19.69
CA GLU A 84 4.04 5.26 19.68
C GLU A 84 4.43 6.47 18.84
N MET A 85 3.43 7.04 18.21
CA MET A 85 3.51 8.28 17.46
C MET A 85 2.26 9.11 17.71
N TRP A 86 2.43 10.41 17.71
CA TRP A 86 1.36 11.38 17.68
C TRP A 86 1.60 12.35 16.53
N LEU A 87 0.53 12.91 15.97
CA LEU A 87 0.59 13.84 14.87
C LEU A 87 -0.54 14.86 15.00
N PRO A 88 -0.26 16.16 14.85
CA PRO A 88 -1.32 17.15 14.73
C PRO A 88 -2.23 16.86 13.53
N VAL A 89 -3.52 17.13 13.65
CA VAL A 89 -4.42 17.12 12.51
C VAL A 89 -4.13 18.35 11.67
N MET A 90 -3.62 18.15 10.44
CA MET A 90 -3.05 19.20 9.60
C MET A 90 -3.56 19.12 8.17
N ASN A 91 -3.63 20.28 7.52
CA ASN A 91 -3.85 20.37 6.09
C ASN A 91 -2.60 19.99 5.27
N HIS A 92 -2.73 20.08 3.94
CA HIS A 92 -1.64 19.78 2.99
C HIS A 92 -0.44 20.75 3.05
N LYS A 93 -0.55 21.84 3.80
CA LYS A 93 0.54 22.81 4.05
C LYS A 93 1.20 22.60 5.41
N ASN A 94 0.93 21.50 6.11
CA ASN A 94 1.35 21.19 7.47
C ASN A 94 0.90 22.23 8.51
N GLN A 95 -0.21 22.92 8.26
CA GLN A 95 -0.81 23.83 9.21
C GLN A 95 -1.90 23.08 10.00
N ALA A 96 -1.90 23.23 11.33
CA ALA A 96 -2.92 22.64 12.18
C ALA A 96 -4.33 23.14 11.78
N ILE A 97 -5.29 22.22 11.79
CA ILE A 97 -6.70 22.51 11.47
C ILE A 97 -7.44 22.76 12.78
N VAL A 98 -8.13 23.89 12.86
CA VAL A 98 -9.04 24.19 13.99
C VAL A 98 -10.37 23.50 13.74
N ASN A 99 -10.90 22.79 14.74
CA ASN A 99 -12.12 21.98 14.68
C ASN A 99 -12.13 21.02 13.50
N PRO A 100 -11.16 20.08 13.43
CA PRO A 100 -11.05 19.16 12.31
C PRO A 100 -12.29 18.28 12.17
N ASN A 101 -12.70 18.02 10.94
CA ASN A 101 -13.79 17.09 10.65
C ASN A 101 -13.29 15.62 10.60
N ALA A 102 -14.22 14.67 10.45
CA ALA A 102 -13.91 13.25 10.47
C ALA A 102 -12.92 12.83 9.35
N ARG A 103 -12.94 13.51 8.19
CA ARG A 103 -12.02 13.23 7.09
C ARG A 103 -10.60 13.68 7.43
N ASP A 104 -10.46 14.88 8.01
CA ASP A 104 -9.16 15.40 8.44
C ASP A 104 -8.52 14.48 9.49
N VAL A 105 -9.33 13.99 10.43
CA VAL A 105 -8.89 13.04 11.47
C VAL A 105 -8.48 11.70 10.86
N SER A 106 -9.24 11.18 9.90
CA SER A 106 -8.93 9.92 9.21
C SER A 106 -7.60 10.01 8.46
N ASP A 107 -7.39 11.08 7.72
CA ASP A 107 -6.13 11.30 6.97
C ASP A 107 -4.94 11.46 7.93
N ALA A 108 -5.12 12.17 9.05
CA ALA A 108 -4.10 12.31 10.07
C ALA A 108 -3.74 10.96 10.73
N LYS A 109 -4.74 10.07 10.98
CA LYS A 109 -4.49 8.71 11.49
C LYS A 109 -3.59 7.90 10.57
N MET A 110 -3.82 7.90 9.26
CA MET A 110 -2.99 7.16 8.31
C MET A 110 -1.57 7.73 8.21
N ARG A 111 -1.43 9.05 8.22
CA ARG A 111 -0.12 9.72 8.30
C ARG A 111 0.63 9.39 9.60
N CYS A 112 -0.09 9.37 10.73
CA CYS A 112 0.45 9.00 12.04
C CYS A 112 0.95 7.55 12.05
N LEU A 113 0.18 6.61 11.47
CA LEU A 113 0.56 5.20 11.34
C LEU A 113 1.89 5.05 10.59
N VAL A 114 2.02 5.67 9.43
CA VAL A 114 3.23 5.54 8.61
C VAL A 114 4.45 6.14 9.32
N LYS A 115 4.31 7.29 9.99
CA LYS A 115 5.39 7.85 10.82
C LYS A 115 5.72 6.97 12.04
N CYS A 116 4.74 6.24 12.58
CA CYS A 116 4.99 5.23 13.62
C CYS A 116 5.80 4.05 13.09
N LEU A 117 5.50 3.58 11.87
CA LEU A 117 6.27 2.53 11.18
C LEU A 117 7.70 2.99 10.88
N ALA A 118 7.91 4.26 10.57
CA ALA A 118 9.24 4.83 10.40
C ALA A 118 10.09 4.76 11.68
N LYS A 119 9.48 4.86 12.87
CA LYS A 119 10.16 4.64 14.16
C LYS A 119 10.55 3.17 14.40
N LEU A 120 9.99 2.23 13.64
CA LEU A 120 10.37 0.82 13.61
C LEU A 120 11.41 0.51 12.51
N GLY A 121 11.73 1.50 11.67
CA GLY A 121 12.72 1.43 10.60
C GLY A 121 12.16 1.61 9.18
N LEU A 122 10.89 1.26 8.93
CA LEU A 122 10.32 1.25 7.59
C LEU A 122 10.16 2.66 7.03
N GLY A 123 10.93 2.99 6.00
CA GLY A 123 10.87 4.30 5.34
C GLY A 123 11.31 5.48 6.23
N HIS A 124 12.13 5.25 7.25
CA HIS A 124 12.58 6.29 8.19
C HIS A 124 13.28 7.47 7.48
N ASN A 125 13.99 7.20 6.40
CA ASN A 125 14.71 8.20 5.59
C ASN A 125 13.77 9.13 4.80
N ILE A 126 12.53 8.71 4.53
CA ILE A 126 11.54 9.52 3.78
C ILE A 126 11.19 10.78 4.57
N TYR A 127 11.12 10.65 5.90
CA TYR A 127 10.71 11.71 6.81
C TYR A 127 11.88 12.52 7.38
N ALA A 128 13.13 12.18 7.00
CA ALA A 128 14.28 12.94 7.42
C ALA A 128 14.22 14.37 6.84
N GLY A 129 14.15 15.35 7.73
CA GLY A 129 14.05 16.77 7.37
C GLY A 129 12.65 17.36 7.21
N GLU A 130 11.57 16.57 7.32
CA GLU A 130 10.21 17.11 7.26
C GLU A 130 9.82 17.98 8.46
N ASP A 131 10.33 17.66 9.63
CA ASP A 131 9.99 18.33 10.89
C ASP A 131 11.07 19.35 11.36
N LEU A 132 11.93 19.80 10.44
CA LEU A 132 12.93 20.82 10.77
C LEU A 132 12.30 22.20 10.95
N PRO A 133 12.78 23.01 11.91
CA PRO A 133 12.35 24.39 12.04
C PRO A 133 12.56 25.17 10.75
N THR A 134 11.63 26.08 10.45
CA THR A 134 11.70 26.92 9.25
C THR A 134 13.02 27.70 9.24
N GLY A 135 13.81 27.57 8.16
CA GLY A 135 15.09 28.28 7.99
C GLY A 135 16.34 27.46 8.34
N VAL A 136 16.21 26.21 8.76
CA VAL A 136 17.37 25.32 8.93
C VAL A 136 17.68 24.67 7.60
N ALA A 137 18.89 24.89 7.07
CA ALA A 137 19.36 24.17 5.88
C ALA A 137 19.58 22.70 6.25
N VAL A 138 18.94 21.79 5.50
CA VAL A 138 19.19 20.36 5.64
C VAL A 138 20.53 20.07 5.00
N ASP A 139 21.48 19.56 5.78
CA ASP A 139 22.68 18.95 5.22
C ASP A 139 22.25 17.66 4.52
N LYS A 140 22.25 17.65 3.18
CA LYS A 140 21.66 16.59 2.35
C LYS A 140 22.47 15.29 2.33
N GLU A 141 23.51 15.18 3.13
CA GLU A 141 24.26 13.95 3.27
C GLU A 141 23.72 13.07 4.40
N LEU A 142 22.49 12.59 4.22
CA LEU A 142 22.08 11.40 4.96
C LEU A 142 22.94 10.22 4.50
N PRO A 143 23.39 9.35 5.44
CA PRO A 143 24.15 8.17 5.07
C PRO A 143 23.36 7.40 4.00
N LYS A 144 24.01 7.12 2.87
CA LYS A 144 23.43 6.29 1.81
C LYS A 144 23.18 4.90 2.40
N VAL A 145 21.95 4.68 2.84
CA VAL A 145 21.52 3.35 3.24
C VAL A 145 21.46 2.54 1.94
N VAL A 146 22.25 1.47 1.88
CA VAL A 146 22.16 0.51 0.78
C VAL A 146 20.88 -0.28 1.02
N TYR A 147 19.85 0.04 0.24
CA TYR A 147 18.58 -0.67 0.29
C TYR A 147 18.74 -2.02 -0.43
N GLU A 148 18.48 -3.09 0.27
CA GLU A 148 18.19 -4.36 -0.40
C GLU A 148 16.77 -4.23 -0.95
N LYS A 149 16.62 -4.27 -2.28
CA LYS A 149 15.28 -4.43 -2.86
C LYS A 149 14.67 -5.68 -2.26
N PRO A 150 13.41 -5.62 -1.77
CA PRO A 150 12.74 -6.83 -1.36
C PRO A 150 12.85 -7.78 -2.54
N THR A 151 13.50 -8.90 -2.33
CA THR A 151 13.47 -9.98 -3.30
C THR A 151 12.07 -10.56 -3.22
N ILE A 152 11.09 -9.86 -3.83
CA ILE A 152 9.98 -10.57 -4.41
C ILE A 152 10.72 -11.58 -5.29
N LYS A 153 10.71 -12.85 -4.92
CA LYS A 153 11.06 -13.90 -5.86
C LYS A 153 10.10 -13.64 -7.02
N GLU A 154 10.59 -12.92 -8.05
CA GLU A 154 9.95 -12.99 -9.34
C GLU A 154 9.88 -14.48 -9.57
N VAL A 155 8.68 -15.04 -9.44
CA VAL A 155 8.39 -16.35 -10.00
C VAL A 155 8.69 -16.11 -11.47
N LYS A 156 9.88 -16.53 -11.90
CA LYS A 156 10.26 -16.41 -13.30
C LYS A 156 9.12 -17.06 -14.05
N GLU A 157 8.64 -16.41 -15.09
CA GLU A 157 7.56 -16.94 -15.94
C GLU A 157 7.85 -18.39 -16.39
N GLU A 158 9.09 -18.84 -16.27
CA GLU A 158 9.60 -20.18 -16.58
C GLU A 158 9.28 -21.24 -15.51
N ASP A 159 8.96 -20.86 -14.26
CA ASP A 159 8.67 -21.81 -13.16
C ASP A 159 7.15 -22.06 -12.96
N VAL A 160 6.28 -21.42 -13.72
CA VAL A 160 4.83 -21.64 -13.66
C VAL A 160 4.49 -22.75 -14.65
N ASP A 161 3.91 -23.85 -14.16
CA ASP A 161 3.34 -24.89 -15.02
C ASP A 161 2.35 -24.23 -16.00
N ASP A 162 2.73 -24.23 -17.27
CA ASP A 162 1.99 -23.57 -18.34
C ASP A 162 0.53 -24.03 -18.42
N LYS A 163 0.25 -25.31 -18.08
CA LYS A 163 -1.12 -25.84 -18.06
C LYS A 163 -1.92 -25.29 -16.89
N ALA A 164 -1.33 -25.22 -15.68
CA ALA A 164 -1.98 -24.65 -14.52
C ALA A 164 -2.23 -23.15 -14.73
N TRP A 165 -1.28 -22.43 -15.31
CA TRP A 165 -1.45 -21.03 -15.68
C TRP A 165 -2.58 -20.83 -16.71
N ALA A 166 -2.64 -21.64 -17.77
CA ALA A 166 -3.65 -21.55 -18.81
C ALA A 166 -5.07 -21.77 -18.25
N SER A 167 -5.24 -22.73 -17.33
CA SER A 167 -6.51 -22.99 -16.67
C SER A 167 -6.96 -21.78 -15.83
N LEU A 168 -6.11 -21.31 -14.92
CA LEU A 168 -6.41 -20.17 -14.05
C LEU A 168 -6.68 -18.88 -14.85
N PHE A 169 -5.87 -18.62 -15.88
CA PHE A 169 -6.07 -17.45 -16.74
C PHE A 169 -7.39 -17.53 -17.50
N SER A 170 -7.76 -18.68 -18.06
CA SER A 170 -8.99 -18.84 -18.82
C SER A 170 -10.23 -18.70 -17.94
N GLU A 171 -10.22 -19.27 -16.73
CA GLU A 171 -11.31 -19.13 -15.76
C GLU A 171 -11.51 -17.68 -15.36
N GLY A 172 -10.44 -16.99 -14.94
CA GLY A 172 -10.47 -15.58 -14.57
C GLY A 172 -10.91 -14.67 -15.72
N PHE A 173 -10.43 -14.94 -16.93
CA PHE A 173 -10.78 -14.18 -18.11
C PHE A 173 -12.28 -14.30 -18.45
N THR A 174 -12.85 -15.51 -18.38
CA THR A 174 -14.27 -15.75 -18.62
C THR A 174 -15.17 -15.01 -17.64
N VAL A 175 -14.84 -15.08 -16.33
CA VAL A 175 -15.61 -14.36 -15.28
C VAL A 175 -15.65 -12.84 -15.53
N PHE A 176 -14.58 -12.27 -16.07
CA PHE A 176 -14.54 -10.84 -16.40
C PHE A 176 -15.32 -10.50 -17.67
N VAL A 177 -15.25 -11.35 -18.70
CA VAL A 177 -16.03 -11.19 -19.93
C VAL A 177 -17.53 -11.19 -19.62
N ASP A 178 -17.99 -12.08 -18.76
CA ASP A 178 -19.40 -12.16 -18.35
C ASP A 178 -19.89 -10.86 -17.66
N LYS A 179 -19.00 -10.16 -16.98
CA LYS A 179 -19.31 -8.89 -16.29
C LYS A 179 -19.24 -7.66 -17.19
N CYS A 180 -18.82 -7.79 -18.44
CA CYS A 180 -18.80 -6.67 -19.37
C CYS A 180 -20.20 -6.35 -19.84
N GLU A 181 -20.65 -5.10 -19.57
CA GLU A 181 -21.99 -4.59 -19.93
C GLU A 181 -21.97 -3.74 -21.21
N SER A 182 -20.78 -3.45 -21.76
CA SER A 182 -20.65 -2.66 -22.98
C SER A 182 -19.59 -3.21 -23.89
N ARG A 183 -19.74 -2.98 -25.20
CA ARG A 183 -18.74 -3.35 -26.21
C ARG A 183 -17.38 -2.68 -25.96
N GLU A 184 -17.42 -1.44 -25.50
CA GLU A 184 -16.20 -0.66 -25.22
C GLU A 184 -15.40 -1.28 -24.05
N SER A 185 -16.10 -1.72 -23.00
CA SER A 185 -15.48 -2.43 -21.87
C SER A 185 -14.89 -3.77 -22.30
N LEU A 186 -15.58 -4.50 -23.16
CA LEU A 186 -15.14 -5.79 -23.69
C LEU A 186 -13.87 -5.66 -24.56
N GLU A 187 -13.82 -4.66 -25.46
CA GLU A 187 -12.66 -4.39 -26.28
C GLU A 187 -11.45 -3.90 -25.46
N SER A 188 -11.69 -3.07 -24.48
CA SER A 188 -10.65 -2.59 -23.55
C SER A 188 -10.04 -3.75 -22.76
N TYR A 189 -10.89 -4.64 -22.25
CA TYR A 189 -10.45 -5.83 -21.51
C TYR A 189 -9.63 -6.79 -22.37
N TRP A 190 -10.05 -7.03 -23.63
CA TRP A 190 -9.29 -7.82 -24.60
C TRP A 190 -7.92 -7.21 -24.85
N LYS A 191 -7.84 -5.91 -25.13
CA LYS A 191 -6.59 -5.20 -25.42
C LYS A 191 -5.62 -5.22 -24.24
N SER A 192 -6.12 -5.03 -23.03
CA SER A 192 -5.29 -5.05 -21.81
C SER A 192 -4.68 -6.43 -21.53
N ASN A 193 -5.32 -7.51 -21.97
CA ASN A 193 -4.85 -8.88 -21.82
C ASN A 193 -4.12 -9.45 -23.05
N ALA A 194 -3.81 -8.63 -24.04
CA ALA A 194 -3.25 -9.09 -25.32
C ALA A 194 -1.96 -9.93 -25.20
N LYS A 195 -1.09 -9.59 -24.23
CA LYS A 195 0.16 -10.33 -23.97
C LYS A 195 -0.13 -11.74 -23.44
N SER A 196 -1.04 -11.85 -22.48
CA SER A 196 -1.45 -13.13 -21.88
C SER A 196 -2.23 -14.00 -22.87
N LEU A 197 -3.07 -13.41 -23.69
CA LEU A 197 -3.78 -14.12 -24.76
C LEU A 197 -2.83 -14.71 -25.81
N LYS A 198 -1.78 -13.98 -26.22
CA LYS A 198 -0.72 -14.51 -27.09
C LYS A 198 0.07 -15.64 -26.46
N ARG A 199 0.29 -15.61 -25.13
CA ARG A 199 0.91 -16.73 -24.42
C ARG A 199 -0.03 -17.94 -24.43
N LEU A 200 -1.32 -17.75 -24.11
CA LEU A 200 -2.32 -18.81 -24.11
C LEU A 200 -2.44 -19.49 -25.47
N GLU A 201 -2.48 -18.73 -26.57
CA GLU A 201 -2.51 -19.25 -27.95
C GLU A 201 -1.35 -20.22 -28.26
N LYS A 202 -0.16 -19.93 -27.68
CA LYS A 202 1.04 -20.78 -27.88
C LYS A 202 1.04 -22.01 -26.98
N VAL A 203 0.51 -21.90 -25.76
CA VAL A 203 0.56 -22.95 -24.73
C VAL A 203 -0.64 -23.89 -24.85
N ASP A 204 -1.83 -23.33 -25.07
CA ASP A 204 -3.09 -24.06 -25.20
C ASP A 204 -4.02 -23.37 -26.20
N ASN A 205 -3.82 -23.72 -27.48
CA ASN A 205 -4.59 -23.15 -28.59
C ASN A 205 -6.09 -23.51 -28.51
N GLU A 206 -6.44 -24.67 -27.94
CA GLU A 206 -7.83 -25.10 -27.81
C GLU A 206 -8.57 -24.18 -26.80
N THR A 207 -7.97 -23.95 -25.67
CA THR A 207 -8.52 -23.02 -24.64
C THR A 207 -8.58 -21.58 -25.17
N TYR A 208 -7.56 -21.12 -25.91
CA TYR A 208 -7.58 -19.82 -26.58
C TYR A 208 -8.78 -19.66 -27.53
N ASN A 209 -9.03 -20.67 -28.39
CA ASN A 209 -10.17 -20.63 -29.32
C ASN A 209 -11.51 -20.59 -28.58
N LYS A 210 -11.66 -21.32 -27.46
CA LYS A 210 -12.85 -21.27 -26.60
C LYS A 210 -13.09 -19.86 -26.05
N LEU A 211 -12.04 -19.17 -25.59
CA LEU A 211 -12.17 -17.78 -25.10
C LEU A 211 -12.56 -16.81 -26.22
N VAL A 212 -12.03 -16.98 -27.43
CA VAL A 212 -12.42 -16.17 -28.60
C VAL A 212 -13.92 -16.37 -28.93
N GLU A 213 -14.41 -17.57 -28.77
CA GLU A 213 -15.84 -17.91 -29.03
C GLU A 213 -16.75 -17.31 -27.97
N ILE A 214 -16.38 -17.41 -26.69
CA ILE A 214 -17.08 -16.77 -25.57
C ILE A 214 -17.17 -15.26 -25.80
N LEU A 215 -16.07 -14.63 -26.18
CA LEU A 215 -16.03 -13.20 -26.45
C LEU A 215 -16.93 -12.78 -27.62
N LYS A 216 -16.95 -13.56 -28.69
CA LYS A 216 -17.84 -13.32 -29.85
C LYS A 216 -19.31 -13.43 -29.47
N ASN A 217 -19.67 -14.41 -28.63
CA ASN A 217 -21.02 -14.58 -28.15
C ASN A 217 -21.45 -13.43 -27.25
N LYS A 218 -20.61 -13.04 -26.31
CA LYS A 218 -20.87 -11.88 -25.45
C LYS A 218 -21.02 -10.58 -26.24
N SER A 219 -20.20 -10.39 -27.27
CA SER A 219 -20.31 -9.22 -28.16
C SER A 219 -21.61 -9.19 -28.96
N LYS A 220 -22.23 -10.33 -29.26
CA LYS A 220 -23.54 -10.41 -29.88
C LYS A 220 -24.66 -10.07 -28.88
N GLU A 221 -24.59 -10.64 -27.66
CA GLU A 221 -25.55 -10.36 -26.60
C GLU A 221 -25.66 -8.85 -26.31
N ILE A 222 -24.51 -8.18 -26.20
CA ILE A 222 -24.45 -6.73 -25.95
C ILE A 222 -25.00 -5.88 -27.11
N ASN A 223 -25.03 -6.40 -28.34
CA ASN A 223 -25.57 -5.67 -29.50
C ASN A 223 -27.06 -5.90 -29.71
N ASP A 224 -27.65 -6.90 -29.06
CA ASP A 224 -29.08 -7.25 -29.20
C ASP A 224 -29.95 -6.61 -28.08
N GLU A 225 -29.32 -5.92 -27.09
CA GLU A 225 -29.92 -5.05 -26.08
C GLU A 225 -29.83 -3.55 -26.50
#